data_81fbf9ebc9ecab3510784e31975f8066
#
_entry.id   81fbf9ebc9ecab3510784e31975f8066
#
_cell.length_a   1.000
_cell.length_b   1.000
_cell.length_c   1.000
_cell.angle_alpha   90.00
_cell.angle_beta   90.00
_cell.angle_gamma   90.00
#
_symmetry.space_group_name_H-M   'P 1'
#
loop_
_entity.id
_entity.type
_entity.pdbx_description
1 polymer ?
#
loop_
_entity_poly.entity_id
_entity_poly.type
_entity_poly.pdbx_seq_one_letter_code
_entity_poly.pdbx_strand_id
1 'polypeptide(L)'
;KEITPDYMGFEVITPDLPEKMYAGMIIGYQVSPMLGIKMDWLTEITQVKELEFFIDEQRIGPYTIWHHQHHLSPLENGVYMKDIITYQPPLGFLGAMANGLIINRKLKEIFSYRKNILEKRFGIFDPNQSRK
;
A
#
# COMPACT_ATOMS: atom_id res chain seq x y z
N LYS A 1 7.44 4.47 -5.12
CA LYS A 1 7.06 5.83 -5.55
C LYS A 1 6.12 5.81 -6.76
N GLU A 2 6.44 5.11 -7.82
CA GLU A 2 5.68 5.09 -9.09
C GLU A 2 4.21 4.67 -8.97
N ILE A 3 3.86 3.84 -7.98
CA ILE A 3 2.50 3.32 -7.76
C ILE A 3 1.71 4.09 -6.71
N THR A 4 2.22 5.24 -6.27
CA THR A 4 1.56 6.15 -5.31
C THR A 4 1.24 7.46 -6.02
N PRO A 5 0.02 8.02 -5.90
CA PRO A 5 -0.33 9.27 -6.54
C PRO A 5 0.57 10.43 -6.13
N ASP A 6 0.97 11.27 -7.09
CA ASP A 6 1.89 12.39 -6.85
C ASP A 6 1.38 13.39 -5.80
N TYR A 7 0.06 13.60 -5.72
CA TYR A 7 -0.54 14.53 -4.75
C TYR A 7 -0.34 14.10 -3.29
N MET A 8 0.03 12.84 -3.04
CA MET A 8 0.35 12.35 -1.70
C MET A 8 1.73 12.79 -1.22
N GLY A 9 2.56 13.39 -2.07
CA GLY A 9 3.90 13.85 -1.70
C GLY A 9 4.74 12.73 -1.09
N PHE A 10 4.59 11.50 -1.58
CA PHE A 10 5.28 10.32 -1.04
C PHE A 10 6.78 10.37 -1.30
N GLU A 11 7.56 10.41 -0.24
CA GLU A 11 9.01 10.43 -0.27
C GLU A 11 9.58 9.39 0.71
N VAL A 12 10.46 8.52 0.24
CA VAL A 12 11.19 7.59 1.10
C VAL A 12 12.33 8.35 1.76
N ILE A 13 12.37 8.35 3.09
CA ILE A 13 13.40 9.05 3.88
C ILE A 13 14.45 8.11 4.49
N THR A 14 14.19 6.78 4.51
CA THR A 14 15.19 5.79 4.92
C THR A 14 16.29 5.71 3.85
N PRO A 15 17.55 6.00 4.19
CA PRO A 15 18.67 5.82 3.28
C PRO A 15 18.97 4.33 3.07
N ASP A 16 19.63 4.01 1.98
CA ASP A 16 20.26 2.70 1.72
C ASP A 16 19.35 1.49 1.97
N LEU A 17 18.12 1.55 1.43
CA LEU A 17 17.21 0.41 1.51
C LEU A 17 17.84 -0.82 0.84
N PRO A 18 17.79 -1.99 1.48
CA PRO A 18 18.31 -3.22 0.90
C PRO A 18 17.52 -3.61 -0.36
N GLU A 19 18.18 -4.28 -1.28
CA GLU A 19 17.57 -4.74 -2.53
C GLU A 19 16.42 -5.73 -2.28
N LYS A 20 16.56 -6.57 -1.24
CA LYS A 20 15.53 -7.54 -0.84
C LYS A 20 14.87 -7.17 0.48
N MET A 21 13.55 -7.25 0.47
CA MET A 21 12.71 -7.07 1.65
C MET A 21 12.89 -8.25 2.63
N TYR A 22 12.89 -7.95 3.93
CA TYR A 22 12.96 -8.97 4.99
C TYR A 22 12.04 -8.60 6.16
N ALA A 23 11.64 -9.59 6.95
CA ALA A 23 10.85 -9.37 8.16
C ALA A 23 11.65 -8.63 9.23
N GLY A 24 11.10 -7.56 9.78
CA GLY A 24 11.78 -6.62 10.70
C GLY A 24 12.38 -5.40 9.99
N MET A 25 12.28 -5.29 8.67
CA MET A 25 12.75 -4.13 7.92
C MET A 25 11.90 -2.91 8.25
N ILE A 26 12.56 -1.81 8.61
CA ILE A 26 11.89 -0.52 8.90
C ILE A 26 12.11 0.42 7.72
N ILE A 27 11.01 1.03 7.26
CA ILE A 27 11.02 1.99 6.15
C ILE A 27 10.31 3.27 6.60
N GLY A 28 11.02 4.38 6.55
CA GLY A 28 10.48 5.71 6.82
C GLY A 28 10.05 6.41 5.54
N TYR A 29 8.89 7.02 5.60
CA TYR A 29 8.32 7.85 4.53
C TYR A 29 7.92 9.21 5.07
N GLN A 30 7.92 10.20 4.20
CA GLN A 30 7.19 11.43 4.39
C GLN A 30 6.01 11.43 3.43
N VAL A 31 4.80 11.69 3.92
CA VAL A 31 3.57 11.67 3.15
C VAL A 31 2.72 12.91 3.44
N SER A 32 1.93 13.34 2.49
CA SER A 32 0.98 14.45 2.64
C SER A 32 -0.45 14.01 2.28
N PRO A 33 -1.05 13.09 3.06
CA PRO A 33 -2.31 12.44 2.69
C PRO A 33 -3.53 13.37 2.70
N MET A 34 -3.47 14.46 3.49
CA MET A 34 -4.57 15.41 3.65
C MET A 34 -4.06 16.85 3.70
N LEU A 35 -4.70 17.76 2.97
CA LEU A 35 -4.47 19.22 2.99
C LEU A 35 -3.02 19.66 2.79
N GLY A 36 -2.16 18.83 2.17
CA GLY A 36 -0.75 19.14 1.97
C GLY A 36 0.09 19.14 3.25
N ILE A 37 -0.45 18.68 4.39
CA ILE A 37 0.29 18.58 5.65
C ILE A 37 1.22 17.39 5.57
N LYS A 38 2.52 17.63 5.69
CA LYS A 38 3.54 16.59 5.74
C LYS A 38 3.48 15.85 7.06
N MET A 39 3.52 14.52 6.98
CA MET A 39 3.51 13.62 8.13
C MET A 39 4.59 12.56 7.95
N ASP A 40 5.26 12.21 9.02
CA ASP A 40 6.16 11.07 9.02
C ASP A 40 5.35 9.77 9.12
N TRP A 41 5.74 8.80 8.34
CA TRP A 41 5.16 7.46 8.33
C TRP A 41 6.27 6.43 8.44
N LEU A 42 6.30 5.68 9.52
CA LEU A 42 7.24 4.60 9.74
C LEU A 42 6.51 3.26 9.60
N THR A 43 6.98 2.46 8.67
CA THR A 43 6.44 1.12 8.39
C THR A 43 7.45 0.06 8.82
N GLU A 44 6.99 -1.00 9.43
CA GLU A 44 7.73 -2.25 9.59
C GLU A 44 7.16 -3.32 8.65
N ILE A 45 8.03 -3.98 7.92
CA ILE A 45 7.69 -5.21 7.21
C ILE A 45 7.71 -6.33 8.22
N THR A 46 6.54 -6.80 8.67
CA THR A 46 6.44 -7.78 9.75
C THR A 46 6.60 -9.22 9.28
N GLN A 47 6.21 -9.51 8.04
CA GLN A 47 6.33 -10.83 7.45
C GLN A 47 6.67 -10.73 5.96
N VAL A 48 7.49 -11.68 5.48
CA VAL A 48 7.80 -11.83 4.05
C VAL A 48 7.87 -13.31 3.71
N LYS A 49 7.19 -13.68 2.63
CA LYS A 49 7.42 -14.93 1.91
C LYS A 49 7.63 -14.58 0.44
N GLU A 50 8.85 -14.76 -0.02
CA GLU A 50 9.28 -14.31 -1.36
C GLU A 50 8.34 -14.83 -2.44
N LEU A 51 7.89 -13.94 -3.34
CA LEU A 51 6.95 -14.18 -4.44
C LEU A 51 5.52 -14.59 -4.03
N GLU A 52 5.21 -14.70 -2.74
CA GLU A 52 3.86 -15.07 -2.28
C GLU A 52 3.18 -13.93 -1.53
N PHE A 53 3.82 -13.38 -0.50
CA PHE A 53 3.25 -12.27 0.24
C PHE A 53 4.28 -11.50 1.06
N PHE A 54 3.91 -10.28 1.43
CA PHE A 54 4.51 -9.55 2.53
C PHE A 54 3.43 -8.77 3.29
N ILE A 55 3.73 -8.45 4.54
CA ILE A 55 2.84 -7.70 5.43
C ILE A 55 3.60 -6.51 5.96
N ASP A 56 2.99 -5.33 5.86
CA ASP A 56 3.50 -4.11 6.46
C ASP A 56 2.56 -3.55 7.51
N GLU A 57 3.16 -2.99 8.56
CA GLU A 57 2.43 -2.35 9.66
C GLU A 57 3.01 -0.96 9.94
N GLN A 58 2.13 0.00 10.13
CA GLN A 58 2.52 1.32 10.59
C GLN A 58 2.97 1.25 12.04
N ARG A 59 4.17 1.72 12.33
CA ARG A 59 4.71 1.94 13.68
C ARG A 59 4.53 3.39 14.13
N ILE A 60 4.69 4.34 13.22
CA ILE A 60 4.43 5.77 13.42
C ILE A 60 3.63 6.25 12.21
N GLY A 61 2.59 7.04 12.45
CA GLY A 61 1.77 7.62 11.39
C GLY A 61 0.36 8.01 11.86
N PRO A 62 -0.52 8.37 10.93
CA PRO A 62 -1.82 8.95 11.24
C PRO A 62 -2.89 7.96 11.75
N TYR A 63 -2.66 6.66 11.64
CA TYR A 63 -3.64 5.65 12.06
C TYR A 63 -3.29 5.05 13.42
N THR A 64 -4.29 4.65 14.19
CA THR A 64 -4.09 3.85 15.41
C THR A 64 -3.72 2.41 15.07
N ILE A 65 -4.31 1.88 14.00
CA ILE A 65 -3.96 0.58 13.42
C ILE A 65 -3.84 0.78 11.92
N TRP A 66 -2.77 0.22 11.35
CA TRP A 66 -2.61 0.01 9.93
C TRP A 66 -1.87 -1.29 9.73
N HIS A 67 -2.57 -2.28 9.20
CA HIS A 67 -2.05 -3.60 8.88
C HIS A 67 -2.41 -3.90 7.42
N HIS A 68 -1.40 -4.02 6.58
CA HIS A 68 -1.58 -4.17 5.14
C HIS A 68 -0.88 -5.43 4.65
N GLN A 69 -1.67 -6.32 4.08
CA GLN A 69 -1.19 -7.57 3.50
C GLN A 69 -1.18 -7.45 1.99
N HIS A 70 -0.07 -7.82 1.38
CA HIS A 70 0.12 -7.92 -0.06
C HIS A 70 0.27 -9.38 -0.45
N HIS A 71 -0.68 -9.94 -1.12
CA HIS A 71 -0.65 -11.33 -1.58
C HIS A 71 -0.43 -11.39 -3.09
N LEU A 72 0.44 -12.28 -3.53
CA LEU A 72 0.74 -12.55 -4.93
C LEU A 72 0.44 -14.00 -5.23
N SER A 73 -0.29 -14.26 -6.30
CA SER A 73 -0.60 -15.60 -6.76
C SER A 73 -0.22 -15.72 -8.24
N PRO A 74 0.65 -16.65 -8.61
CA PRO A 74 1.01 -16.84 -10.01
C PRO A 74 -0.19 -17.34 -10.82
N LEU A 75 -0.30 -16.82 -12.04
CA LEU A 75 -1.22 -17.28 -13.06
C LEU A 75 -0.39 -17.77 -14.26
N GLU A 76 -1.02 -18.45 -15.21
CA GLU A 76 -0.33 -19.02 -16.38
C GLU A 76 0.50 -17.97 -17.16
N ASN A 77 -0.04 -16.77 -17.33
CA ASN A 77 0.61 -15.66 -18.07
C ASN A 77 0.60 -14.34 -17.29
N GLY A 78 0.63 -14.39 -15.96
CA GLY A 78 0.59 -13.19 -15.14
C GLY A 78 0.65 -13.45 -13.65
N VAL A 79 0.29 -12.44 -12.88
CA VAL A 79 0.23 -12.50 -11.41
C VAL A 79 -1.08 -11.87 -10.94
N TYR A 80 -1.81 -12.57 -10.11
CA TYR A 80 -2.93 -11.99 -9.36
C TYR A 80 -2.40 -11.36 -8.08
N MET A 81 -2.65 -10.07 -7.92
CA MET A 81 -2.28 -9.31 -6.72
C MET A 81 -3.53 -8.97 -5.91
N LYS A 82 -3.49 -9.24 -4.60
CA LYS A 82 -4.56 -8.94 -3.66
C LYS A 82 -4.01 -8.17 -2.46
N ASP A 83 -4.51 -6.95 -2.27
CA ASP A 83 -4.24 -6.14 -1.08
C ASP A 83 -5.37 -6.30 -0.07
N ILE A 84 -5.05 -6.53 1.21
CA ILE A 84 -6.00 -6.56 2.33
C ILE A 84 -5.54 -5.55 3.36
N ILE A 85 -6.37 -4.53 3.63
CA ILE A 85 -6.03 -3.47 4.58
C ILE A 85 -7.00 -3.50 5.74
N THR A 86 -6.44 -3.62 6.94
CA THR A 86 -7.13 -3.41 8.20
C THR A 86 -6.61 -2.13 8.82
N TYR A 87 -7.47 -1.15 9.03
CA TYR A 87 -7.05 0.15 9.57
C TYR A 87 -8.04 0.69 10.59
N GLN A 88 -7.53 1.48 11.53
CA GLN A 88 -8.32 2.24 12.50
C GLN A 88 -7.87 3.70 12.48
N PRO A 89 -8.76 4.66 12.17
CA PRO A 89 -8.46 6.08 12.25
C PRO A 89 -8.18 6.52 13.70
N PRO A 90 -7.45 7.62 13.91
CA PRO A 90 -7.30 8.23 15.23
C PRO A 90 -8.66 8.80 15.73
N LEU A 91 -8.71 9.17 17.01
CA LEU A 91 -9.88 9.81 17.67
C LEU A 91 -11.13 8.92 17.86
N GLY A 92 -10.97 7.60 17.90
CA GLY A 92 -12.04 6.67 18.29
C GLY A 92 -13.32 6.80 17.46
N PHE A 93 -14.48 6.60 18.08
CA PHE A 93 -15.78 6.54 17.41
C PHE A 93 -16.19 7.84 16.68
N LEU A 94 -15.90 9.02 17.24
CA LEU A 94 -16.22 10.31 16.61
C LEU A 94 -15.37 10.56 15.36
N GLY A 95 -14.09 10.17 15.39
CA GLY A 95 -13.22 10.20 14.24
C GLY A 95 -13.63 9.20 13.17
N ALA A 96 -14.11 8.02 13.55
CA ALA A 96 -14.56 6.98 12.63
C ALA A 96 -15.80 7.39 11.81
N MET A 97 -16.79 8.04 12.42
CA MET A 97 -17.99 8.49 11.71
C MET A 97 -17.70 9.63 10.71
N ALA A 98 -16.93 10.64 11.12
CA ALA A 98 -16.64 11.78 10.26
C ALA A 98 -15.59 11.45 9.17
N ASN A 99 -14.60 10.60 9.50
CA ASN A 99 -13.48 10.30 8.64
C ASN A 99 -13.62 8.99 7.84
N GLY A 100 -14.48 8.05 8.29
CA GLY A 100 -14.61 6.73 7.68
C GLY A 100 -14.95 6.79 6.19
N LEU A 101 -15.88 7.65 5.80
CA LEU A 101 -16.27 7.85 4.39
C LEU A 101 -15.14 8.52 3.58
N ILE A 102 -14.47 9.52 4.18
CA ILE A 102 -13.39 10.26 3.53
C ILE A 102 -12.17 9.36 3.33
N ILE A 103 -11.77 8.63 4.36
CA ILE A 103 -10.63 7.70 4.32
C ILE A 103 -10.90 6.57 3.32
N ASN A 104 -12.09 5.95 3.38
CA ASN A 104 -12.46 4.88 2.45
C ASN A 104 -12.44 5.36 0.99
N ARG A 105 -12.94 6.56 0.72
CA ARG A 105 -12.86 7.17 -0.62
C ARG A 105 -11.43 7.37 -1.06
N LYS A 106 -10.56 7.90 -0.19
CA LYS A 106 -9.14 8.12 -0.47
C LYS A 106 -8.39 6.80 -0.72
N LEU A 107 -8.63 5.78 0.09
CA LEU A 107 -8.05 4.46 -0.12
C LEU A 107 -8.48 3.88 -1.48
N LYS A 108 -9.76 3.93 -1.82
CA LYS A 108 -10.24 3.48 -3.14
C LYS A 108 -9.55 4.22 -4.30
N GLU A 109 -9.36 5.53 -4.16
CA GLU A 109 -8.66 6.35 -5.16
C GLU A 109 -7.20 5.92 -5.33
N ILE A 110 -6.47 5.72 -4.23
CA ILE A 110 -5.07 5.26 -4.22
C ILE A 110 -4.95 3.89 -4.87
N PHE A 111 -5.80 2.92 -4.50
CA PHE A 111 -5.74 1.57 -5.05
C PHE A 111 -6.20 1.50 -6.51
N SER A 112 -7.15 2.34 -6.93
CA SER A 112 -7.52 2.48 -8.34
C SER A 112 -6.36 3.06 -9.16
N TYR A 113 -5.67 4.05 -8.64
CA TYR A 113 -4.47 4.61 -9.28
C TYR A 113 -3.37 3.54 -9.44
N ARG A 114 -3.05 2.81 -8.34
CA ARG A 114 -2.08 1.72 -8.36
C ARG A 114 -2.43 0.66 -9.40
N LYS A 115 -3.68 0.21 -9.43
CA LYS A 115 -4.18 -0.74 -10.43
C LYS A 115 -3.91 -0.25 -11.85
N ASN A 116 -4.29 1.00 -12.15
CA ASN A 116 -4.11 1.57 -13.49
C ASN A 116 -2.63 1.63 -13.91
N ILE A 117 -1.72 1.97 -12.98
CA ILE A 117 -0.28 2.00 -13.27
C ILE A 117 0.26 0.59 -13.54
N LEU A 118 -0.13 -0.39 -12.71
CA LEU A 118 0.28 -1.78 -12.89
C LEU A 118 -0.25 -2.37 -14.20
N GLU A 119 -1.51 -2.12 -14.54
CA GLU A 119 -2.11 -2.56 -15.81
C GLU A 119 -1.43 -1.91 -17.03
N LYS A 120 -1.06 -0.63 -16.95
CA LYS A 120 -0.28 0.04 -18.02
C LYS A 120 1.10 -0.54 -18.18
N ARG A 121 1.76 -0.96 -17.09
CA ARG A 121 3.13 -1.43 -17.09
C ARG A 121 3.26 -2.89 -17.50
N PHE A 122 2.34 -3.73 -17.04
CA PHE A 122 2.40 -5.19 -17.16
C PHE A 122 1.31 -5.78 -18.07
N GLY A 123 0.34 -4.98 -18.50
CA GLY A 123 -0.82 -5.44 -19.25
C GLY A 123 -1.96 -5.90 -18.33
N ILE A 124 -3.08 -6.24 -18.96
CA ILE A 124 -4.27 -6.78 -18.28
C ILE A 124 -4.29 -8.28 -18.56
N PHE A 125 -4.46 -9.08 -17.51
CA PHE A 125 -4.63 -10.51 -17.65
C PHE A 125 -5.88 -10.85 -18.48
N ASP A 126 -5.69 -11.57 -19.59
CA ASP A 126 -6.78 -12.10 -20.43
C ASP A 126 -6.83 -13.62 -20.29
N PRO A 127 -7.87 -14.16 -19.64
CA PRO A 127 -8.02 -15.62 -19.46
C PRO A 127 -8.18 -16.38 -20.80
N ASN A 128 -8.46 -15.69 -21.91
CA ASN A 128 -8.62 -16.32 -23.22
C ASN A 128 -7.29 -16.40 -24.01
N GLN A 129 -6.25 -15.68 -23.60
CA GLN A 129 -4.93 -15.78 -24.25
C GLN A 129 -4.17 -17.07 -23.90
N SER A 130 -4.54 -17.74 -22.82
CA SER A 130 -3.93 -18.99 -22.35
C SER A 130 -4.33 -20.23 -23.16
N ARG A 131 -5.15 -20.08 -24.21
CA ARG A 131 -5.69 -21.20 -24.99
C ARG A 131 -5.16 -21.30 -26.41
N LYS A 132 -3.98 -20.74 -26.67
CA LYS A 132 -3.31 -20.88 -27.98
C LYS A 132 -2.01 -21.65 -27.89
#